data_8212dbc60049b338e07eb45a6fe5a93e
#
_entry.id   8212dbc60049b338e07eb45a6fe5a93e
#
_cell.length_a   1.000
_cell.length_b   1.000
_cell.length_c   1.000
_cell.angle_alpha   90.00
_cell.angle_beta   90.00
_cell.angle_gamma   90.00
#
_symmetry.space_group_name_H-M   'P 1'
#
loop_
_entity.id
_entity.type
_entity.pdbx_description
1 polymer ?
#
loop_
_entity_poly.entity_id
_entity_poly.type
_entity_poly.pdbx_seq_one_letter_code
_entity_poly.pdbx_strand_id
1 'polypeptide(L)'
;MSKDKFKLETYLKLKEREKTDAELGLGRAIEALKAEESQLQNLNNELLRMEQERIAKRQEYAEKQMAGAMNAQSMMAAQTWMKKLEEREDIQKRSIENQQKEVT
;
A
#
# COMPACT_ATOMS: atom_id res chain seq x y z
N MET A 1 -14.86 20.56 -54.66
CA MET A 1 -13.80 19.59 -54.33
C MET A 1 -12.91 20.03 -53.21
N SER A 2 -12.50 21.30 -53.13
CA SER A 2 -11.70 21.76 -51.96
C SER A 2 -12.44 21.68 -50.65
N LYS A 3 -13.77 21.83 -50.61
CA LYS A 3 -14.59 21.68 -49.39
C LYS A 3 -14.63 20.26 -48.87
N ASP A 4 -14.72 19.27 -49.77
CA ASP A 4 -14.77 17.87 -49.40
C ASP A 4 -13.41 17.40 -48.85
N LYS A 5 -12.32 17.84 -49.48
CA LYS A 5 -10.97 17.58 -49.04
C LYS A 5 -10.71 18.20 -47.67
N PHE A 6 -11.14 19.44 -47.47
CA PHE A 6 -11.02 20.14 -46.19
C PHE A 6 -11.79 19.43 -45.08
N LYS A 7 -13.01 18.99 -45.34
CA LYS A 7 -13.81 18.23 -44.36
C LYS A 7 -13.16 16.92 -44.00
N LEU A 8 -12.59 16.20 -44.97
CA LEU A 8 -11.91 14.94 -44.76
C LEU A 8 -10.65 15.14 -43.89
N GLU A 9 -9.85 16.17 -44.21
CA GLU A 9 -8.65 16.49 -43.45
C GLU A 9 -9.01 16.86 -42.00
N THR A 10 -10.06 17.63 -41.79
CA THR A 10 -10.54 18.00 -40.45
C THR A 10 -11.00 16.77 -39.70
N TYR A 11 -11.73 15.87 -40.33
CA TYR A 11 -12.18 14.62 -39.73
C TYR A 11 -11.00 13.74 -39.31
N LEU A 12 -10.00 13.59 -40.16
CA LEU A 12 -8.80 12.80 -39.86
C LEU A 12 -8.02 13.39 -38.71
N LYS A 13 -7.87 14.71 -38.65
CA LYS A 13 -7.20 15.37 -37.51
C LYS A 13 -7.97 15.16 -36.22
N LEU A 14 -9.29 15.20 -36.25
CA LEU A 14 -10.12 14.93 -35.08
C LEU A 14 -9.92 13.50 -34.58
N LYS A 15 -9.90 12.53 -35.50
CA LYS A 15 -9.69 11.12 -35.15
C LYS A 15 -8.30 10.86 -34.55
N GLU A 16 -7.28 11.51 -35.12
CA GLU A 16 -5.91 11.43 -34.56
C GLU A 16 -5.84 12.01 -33.16
N ARG A 17 -6.52 13.14 -32.92
CA ARG A 17 -6.57 13.78 -31.62
C ARG A 17 -7.27 12.89 -30.60
N GLU A 18 -8.41 12.30 -30.97
CA GLU A 18 -9.13 11.37 -30.11
C GLU A 18 -8.28 10.18 -29.73
N LYS A 19 -7.55 9.62 -30.69
CA LYS A 19 -6.62 8.50 -30.45
C LYS A 19 -5.51 8.90 -29.49
N THR A 20 -4.90 10.06 -29.70
CA THR A 20 -3.83 10.57 -28.83
C THR A 20 -4.34 10.80 -27.42
N ASP A 21 -5.52 11.40 -27.27
CA ASP A 21 -6.13 11.64 -25.96
C ASP A 21 -6.43 10.33 -25.22
N ALA A 22 -6.91 9.32 -25.94
CA ALA A 22 -7.16 7.99 -25.39
C ALA A 22 -5.86 7.32 -24.92
N GLU A 23 -4.79 7.42 -25.70
CA GLU A 23 -3.46 6.88 -25.35
C GLU A 23 -2.89 7.57 -24.12
N LEU A 24 -3.03 8.90 -24.03
CA LEU A 24 -2.60 9.66 -22.84
C LEU A 24 -3.39 9.27 -21.60
N GLY A 25 -4.71 9.11 -21.73
CA GLY A 25 -5.57 8.66 -20.65
C GLY A 25 -5.20 7.29 -20.13
N LEU A 26 -4.94 6.36 -21.05
CA LEU A 26 -4.48 5.02 -20.70
C LEU A 26 -3.13 5.04 -19.99
N GLY A 27 -2.18 5.84 -20.50
CA GLY A 27 -0.86 5.99 -19.88
C GLY A 27 -0.95 6.52 -18.45
N ARG A 28 -1.80 7.51 -18.23
CA ARG A 28 -2.04 8.06 -16.87
C ARG A 28 -2.67 7.03 -15.94
N ALA A 29 -3.61 6.23 -16.44
CA ALA A 29 -4.24 5.18 -15.67
C ALA A 29 -3.24 4.10 -15.27
N ILE A 30 -2.35 3.70 -16.17
CA ILE A 30 -1.29 2.73 -15.90
C ILE A 30 -0.32 3.26 -14.84
N GLU A 31 0.08 4.53 -14.94
CA GLU A 31 0.97 5.15 -13.95
C GLU A 31 0.31 5.23 -12.57
N ALA A 32 -0.96 5.60 -12.52
CA ALA A 32 -1.71 5.64 -11.27
C ALA A 32 -1.81 4.25 -10.64
N LEU A 33 -2.08 3.23 -11.43
CA LEU A 33 -2.13 1.84 -10.95
C LEU A 33 -0.78 1.39 -10.39
N LYS A 34 0.31 1.69 -11.10
CA LYS A 34 1.67 1.36 -10.63
C LYS A 34 1.99 2.05 -9.31
N ALA A 35 1.59 3.31 -9.16
CA ALA A 35 1.80 4.06 -7.92
C ALA A 35 1.04 3.42 -6.75
N GLU A 36 -0.21 3.01 -6.97
CA GLU A 36 -1.02 2.33 -5.96
C GLU A 36 -0.45 0.95 -5.61
N GLU A 37 0.02 0.19 -6.60
CA GLU A 37 0.67 -1.10 -6.36
C GLU A 37 1.95 -0.95 -5.55
N SER A 38 2.76 0.08 -5.85
CA SER A 38 3.97 0.39 -5.07
C SER A 38 3.63 0.75 -3.63
N GLN A 39 2.58 1.54 -3.43
CA GLN A 39 2.11 1.91 -2.09
C GLN A 39 1.65 0.67 -1.32
N LEU A 40 0.91 -0.22 -1.96
CA LEU A 40 0.45 -1.47 -1.37
C LEU A 40 1.65 -2.34 -0.95
N GLN A 41 2.66 -2.44 -1.81
CA GLN A 41 3.87 -3.20 -1.51
C GLN A 41 4.61 -2.62 -0.30
N ASN A 42 4.72 -1.29 -0.21
CA ASN A 42 5.33 -0.62 0.92
C ASN A 42 4.57 -0.89 2.22
N LEU A 43 3.23 -0.86 2.18
CA LEU A 43 2.39 -1.17 3.33
C LEU A 43 2.57 -2.62 3.79
N ASN A 44 2.66 -3.56 2.85
CA ASN A 44 2.92 -4.96 3.15
C ASN A 44 4.30 -5.16 3.78
N ASN A 45 5.32 -4.47 3.27
CA ASN A 45 6.68 -4.52 3.82
C ASN A 45 6.74 -3.96 5.24
N GLU A 46 6.02 -2.88 5.50
CA GLU A 46 5.91 -2.33 6.86
C GLU A 46 5.22 -3.29 7.82
N LEU A 47 4.14 -3.94 7.36
CA LEU A 47 3.45 -4.95 8.17
C LEU A 47 4.39 -6.10 8.53
N LEU A 48 5.15 -6.60 7.56
CA LEU A 48 6.12 -7.66 7.80
C LEU A 48 7.16 -7.25 8.84
N ARG A 49 7.66 -6.00 8.76
CA ARG A 49 8.60 -5.46 9.72
C ARG A 49 7.98 -5.38 11.12
N MET A 50 6.73 -4.95 11.23
CA MET A 50 6.01 -4.89 12.51
C MET A 50 5.82 -6.28 13.12
N GLU A 51 5.48 -7.27 12.31
CA GLU A 51 5.34 -8.65 12.75
C GLU A 51 6.66 -9.22 13.25
N GLN A 52 7.75 -8.96 12.54
CA GLN A 52 9.09 -9.40 12.95
C GLN A 52 9.51 -8.73 14.25
N GLU A 53 9.24 -7.44 14.42
CA GLU A 53 9.51 -6.70 15.66
C GLU A 53 8.73 -7.30 16.83
N ARG A 54 7.45 -7.59 16.63
CA ARG A 54 6.60 -8.20 17.64
C ARG A 54 7.12 -9.57 18.06
N ILE A 55 7.48 -10.41 17.11
CA ILE A 55 8.02 -11.75 17.39
C ILE A 55 9.32 -11.66 18.16
N ALA A 56 10.23 -10.78 17.73
CA ALA A 56 11.52 -10.58 18.39
C ALA A 56 11.34 -10.10 19.85
N LYS A 57 10.44 -9.16 20.08
CA LYS A 57 10.14 -8.65 21.43
C LYS A 57 9.51 -9.72 22.31
N ARG A 58 8.63 -10.51 21.74
CA ARG A 58 7.99 -11.63 22.47
C ARG A 58 9.03 -12.65 22.93
N GLN A 59 9.98 -12.98 22.07
CA GLN A 59 11.08 -13.89 22.41
C GLN A 59 11.97 -13.30 23.49
N GLU A 60 12.32 -12.03 23.39
CA GLU A 60 13.14 -11.31 24.38
C GLU A 60 12.47 -11.34 25.75
N TYR A 61 11.16 -11.06 25.82
CA TYR A 61 10.42 -11.08 27.07
C TYR A 61 10.31 -12.50 27.64
N ALA A 62 10.10 -13.50 26.79
CA ALA A 62 10.05 -14.88 27.22
C ALA A 62 11.39 -15.33 27.83
N GLU A 63 12.52 -14.97 27.21
CA GLU A 63 13.86 -15.28 27.72
C GLU A 63 14.11 -14.60 29.07
N LYS A 64 13.76 -13.33 29.21
CA LYS A 64 13.89 -12.58 30.46
C LYS A 64 13.03 -13.18 31.56
N GLN A 65 11.82 -13.62 31.26
CA GLN A 65 10.92 -14.27 32.20
C GLN A 65 11.49 -15.60 32.67
N MET A 66 12.03 -16.42 31.78
CA MET A 66 12.65 -17.69 32.09
C MET A 66 13.92 -17.53 32.95
N ALA A 67 14.66 -16.46 32.72
CA ALA A 67 15.85 -16.14 33.50
C ALA A 67 15.52 -15.52 34.88
N GLY A 68 14.24 -15.30 35.19
CA GLY A 68 13.82 -14.66 36.42
C GLY A 68 14.18 -13.18 36.50
N ALA A 69 14.51 -12.55 35.36
CA ALA A 69 14.94 -11.15 35.32
C ALA A 69 13.79 -10.15 35.33
N MET A 70 12.55 -10.62 35.19
CA MET A 70 11.36 -9.78 35.15
C MET A 70 10.57 -9.88 36.45
N ASN A 71 10.26 -8.72 37.05
CA ASN A 71 9.30 -8.63 38.15
C ASN A 71 7.87 -8.43 37.60
N ALA A 72 6.86 -8.43 38.48
CA ALA A 72 5.46 -8.27 38.09
C ALA A 72 5.23 -6.98 37.32
N GLN A 73 5.87 -5.88 37.70
CA GLN A 73 5.74 -4.59 37.05
C GLN A 73 6.31 -4.61 35.63
N SER A 74 7.47 -5.22 35.45
CA SER A 74 8.09 -5.40 34.12
C SER A 74 7.24 -6.28 33.22
N MET A 75 6.63 -7.34 33.76
CA MET A 75 5.74 -8.23 33.02
C MET A 75 4.49 -7.49 32.56
N MET A 76 3.90 -6.64 33.40
CA MET A 76 2.74 -5.82 32.99
C MET A 76 3.12 -4.82 31.91
N ALA A 77 4.29 -4.18 32.00
CA ALA A 77 4.78 -3.27 30.99
C ALA A 77 5.00 -4.00 29.66
N ALA A 78 5.54 -5.21 29.68
CA ALA A 78 5.75 -6.03 28.49
C ALA A 78 4.41 -6.40 27.83
N GLN A 79 3.41 -6.80 28.62
CA GLN A 79 2.08 -7.13 28.11
C GLN A 79 1.42 -5.91 27.44
N THR A 80 1.52 -4.73 28.05
CA THR A 80 1.01 -3.49 27.50
C THR A 80 1.69 -3.15 26.19
N TRP A 81 3.00 -3.32 26.09
CA TRP A 81 3.78 -3.08 24.90
C TRP A 81 3.36 -4.02 23.76
N MET A 82 3.22 -5.31 24.07
CA MET A 82 2.78 -6.32 23.09
C MET A 82 1.39 -6.00 22.55
N LYS A 83 0.49 -5.57 23.41
CA LYS A 83 -0.86 -5.18 23.01
C LYS A 83 -0.85 -3.98 22.07
N LYS A 84 0.02 -3.00 22.32
CA LYS A 84 0.19 -1.84 21.41
C LYS A 84 0.73 -2.26 20.05
N LEU A 85 1.68 -3.21 20.02
CA LEU A 85 2.22 -3.73 18.77
C LEU A 85 1.15 -4.45 17.96
N GLU A 86 0.30 -5.25 18.60
CA GLU A 86 -0.81 -5.94 17.95
C GLU A 86 -1.83 -4.94 17.39
N GLU A 87 -2.15 -3.89 18.14
CA GLU A 87 -3.04 -2.82 17.67
C GLU A 87 -2.47 -2.10 16.44
N ARG A 88 -1.17 -1.83 16.43
CA ARG A 88 -0.49 -1.23 15.27
C ARG A 88 -0.56 -2.12 14.04
N GLU A 89 -0.36 -3.44 14.22
CA GLU A 89 -0.50 -4.42 13.13
C GLU A 89 -1.92 -4.43 12.57
N ASP A 90 -2.94 -4.38 13.43
CA ASP A 90 -4.34 -4.38 13.03
C ASP A 90 -4.68 -3.12 12.22
N ILE A 91 -4.19 -1.96 12.64
CA ILE A 91 -4.36 -0.71 11.90
C ILE A 91 -3.70 -0.81 10.52
N GLN A 92 -2.49 -1.37 10.46
CA GLN A 92 -1.76 -1.55 9.20
C GLN A 92 -2.49 -2.52 8.26
N LYS A 93 -3.04 -3.61 8.79
CA LYS A 93 -3.83 -4.57 8.01
C LYS A 93 -5.06 -3.91 7.41
N ARG A 94 -5.75 -3.07 8.16
CA ARG A 94 -6.91 -2.32 7.65
C ARG A 94 -6.50 -1.35 6.55
N SER A 95 -5.37 -0.68 6.68
CA SER A 95 -4.83 0.20 5.64
C SER A 95 -4.55 -0.56 4.35
N ILE A 96 -3.99 -1.76 4.47
CA ILE A 96 -3.71 -2.63 3.32
C ILE A 96 -5.01 -3.07 2.65
N GLU A 97 -6.01 -3.49 3.42
CA GLU A 97 -7.32 -3.90 2.89
C GLU A 97 -7.99 -2.77 2.13
N ASN A 98 -7.95 -1.55 2.69
CA ASN A 98 -8.52 -0.37 2.04
C ASN A 98 -7.78 -0.05 0.75
N GLN A 99 -6.45 -0.16 0.72
CA GLN A 99 -5.65 0.08 -0.46
C GLN A 99 -5.94 -0.97 -1.55
N GLN A 100 -6.11 -2.23 -1.17
CA GLN A 100 -6.47 -3.30 -2.10
C GLN A 100 -7.82 -3.04 -2.77
N LYS A 101 -8.78 -2.53 -2.03
CA LYS A 101 -10.09 -2.16 -2.59
C LYS A 101 -9.99 -1.04 -3.62
N GLU A 102 -9.09 -0.09 -3.42
CA GLU A 102 -8.86 1.00 -4.36
C GLU A 102 -8.17 0.52 -5.65
N VAL A 103 -7.30 -0.48 -5.54
CA VAL A 103 -6.58 -1.06 -6.69
C VAL A 103 -7.49 -1.96 -7.53
N THR A 104 -8.38 -2.68 -6.89
CA THR A 104 -9.30 -3.60 -7.57
C THR A 104 -10.62 -2.93 -7.94
#